data_a12e914f33462e3bae3701358e4e0a19
#
_entry.id   a12e914f33462e3bae3701358e4e0a19
#
_cell.length_a   1.000
_cell.length_b   1.000
_cell.length_c   1.000
_cell.angle_alpha   90.00
_cell.angle_beta   90.00
_cell.angle_gamma   90.00
#
_symmetry.space_group_name_H-M   'P 1'
#
loop_
_entity.id
_entity.type
_entity.pdbx_description
1 polymer ?
#
loop_
_entity_poly.entity_id
_entity_poly.type
_entity_poly.pdbx_seq_one_letter_code
_entity_poly.pdbx_strand_id
1 'polypeptide(L)' 'MKKAVFVFGTLTYTQRGREALQRRGILTKIIRTPVQYRNGSCGYSLSVINRVDESVEILRAMNIPVQGVYPADLE' A
#
# COMPACT_ATOMS: atom_id res chain seq x y z
N MET A 1 2.32 -8.73 10.99
CA MET A 1 2.27 -8.69 9.51
C MET A 1 3.57 -8.11 9.00
N LYS A 2 4.36 -8.93 8.33
CA LYS A 2 5.68 -8.49 7.86
C LYS A 2 5.61 -7.90 6.46
N LYS A 3 4.63 -8.30 5.67
CA LYS A 3 4.45 -7.83 4.31
C LYS A 3 2.98 -7.65 4.06
N ALA A 4 2.63 -6.57 3.38
CA ALA A 4 1.23 -6.28 3.09
C ALA A 4 1.07 -5.66 1.73
N VAL A 5 -0.12 -5.81 1.17
CA VAL A 5 -0.52 -5.14 -0.06
C VAL A 5 -1.51 -4.05 0.31
N PHE A 6 -1.17 -2.82 -0.03
CA PHE A 6 -2.01 -1.66 0.21
C PHE A 6 -2.73 -1.30 -1.09
N VAL A 7 -4.04 -1.41 -1.09
CA VAL A 7 -4.86 -1.16 -2.28
C VAL A 7 -5.39 0.26 -2.23
N PHE A 8 -5.22 0.99 -3.32
CA PHE A 8 -5.64 2.39 -3.44
C PHE A 8 -6.70 2.52 -4.53
N GLY A 9 -7.48 3.60 -4.45
CA GLY A 9 -8.54 3.85 -5.40
C GLY A 9 -8.07 4.40 -6.74
N THR A 10 -6.88 5.04 -6.77
CA THR A 10 -6.33 5.61 -8.00
C THR A 10 -4.82 5.41 -8.05
N LEU A 11 -4.27 5.47 -9.26
CA LEU A 11 -2.83 5.39 -9.42
C LEU A 11 -2.12 6.58 -8.77
N THR A 12 -2.76 7.75 -8.78
CA THR A 12 -2.22 8.94 -8.13
C THR A 12 -2.00 8.70 -6.64
N TYR A 13 -2.99 8.14 -5.96
CA TYR A 13 -2.85 7.83 -4.54
C TYR A 13 -1.81 6.73 -4.30
N THR A 14 -1.72 5.77 -5.21
CA THR A 14 -0.69 4.74 -5.11
C THR A 14 0.70 5.36 -5.15
N GLN A 15 0.92 6.29 -6.08
CA GLN A 15 2.21 6.96 -6.20
C GLN A 15 2.50 7.85 -5.00
N ARG A 16 1.50 8.58 -4.52
CA ARG A 16 1.67 9.42 -3.32
C ARG A 16 2.02 8.58 -2.09
N GLY A 17 1.35 7.44 -1.94
CA GLY A 17 1.65 6.55 -0.85
C GLY A 17 3.07 6.03 -0.91
N ARG A 18 3.51 5.65 -2.10
CA ARG A 18 4.88 5.19 -2.30
C ARG A 18 5.89 6.25 -1.89
N GLU A 19 5.69 7.49 -2.34
CA GLU A 19 6.61 8.57 -2.00
C GLU A 19 6.65 8.83 -0.49
N ALA A 20 5.48 8.87 0.14
CA ALA A 20 5.40 9.12 1.58
C ALA A 20 6.16 8.06 2.37
N LEU A 21 6.01 6.80 1.98
CA LEU A 21 6.67 5.71 2.69
C LEU A 21 8.17 5.66 2.40
N GLN A 22 8.56 5.95 1.16
CA GLN A 22 9.97 5.96 0.81
C GLN A 22 10.73 7.05 1.55
N ARG A 23 10.11 8.19 1.79
CA ARG A 23 10.73 9.27 2.56
C ARG A 23 11.01 8.85 4.00
N ARG A 24 10.30 7.88 4.51
CA ARG A 24 10.48 7.34 5.86
C ARG A 24 11.39 6.11 5.87
N GLY A 25 11.98 5.77 4.74
CA GLY A 25 12.86 4.62 4.66
C GLY A 25 12.16 3.28 4.63
N ILE A 26 10.87 3.26 4.30
CA ILE A 26 10.10 2.02 4.23
C ILE A 26 10.15 1.49 2.81
N LEU A 27 10.50 0.22 2.66
CA LEU A 27 10.60 -0.41 1.35
C LEU A 27 9.21 -0.63 0.77
N THR A 28 8.98 -0.09 -0.41
CA THR A 28 7.71 -0.25 -1.13
C THR A 28 7.97 -0.58 -2.58
N LYS A 29 6.99 -1.23 -3.21
CA LYS A 29 7.05 -1.54 -4.62
C LYS A 29 5.65 -1.45 -5.19
N ILE A 30 5.51 -0.80 -6.36
CA ILE A 30 4.22 -0.76 -7.05
C ILE A 30 4.04 -2.09 -7.77
N ILE A 31 2.89 -2.73 -7.51
CA ILE A 31 2.55 -4.01 -8.11
C ILE A 31 1.15 -3.92 -8.70
N ARG A 32 0.80 -4.89 -9.54
CA ARG A 32 -0.58 -5.04 -9.96
C ARG A 32 -1.38 -5.62 -8.80
N THR A 33 -2.57 -5.06 -8.59
CA THR A 33 -3.45 -5.55 -7.53
C THR A 33 -3.83 -7.00 -7.82
N PRO A 34 -3.60 -7.93 -6.88
CA PRO A 34 -4.06 -9.31 -7.06
C PRO A 34 -5.57 -9.34 -7.31
N VAL A 35 -5.99 -10.28 -8.14
CA VAL A 35 -7.39 -10.35 -8.56
C VAL A 35 -8.34 -10.42 -7.37
N GLN A 36 -7.96 -11.17 -6.32
CA GLN A 36 -8.80 -11.33 -5.14
C GLN A 36 -8.99 -10.04 -4.35
N TYR A 37 -8.14 -9.06 -4.55
CA TYR A 37 -8.23 -7.76 -3.85
C TYR A 37 -8.71 -6.65 -4.77
N ARG A 38 -8.96 -6.98 -6.02
CA ARG A 38 -9.39 -5.98 -7.01
C ARG A 38 -10.89 -5.78 -6.87
N ASN A 39 -11.26 -4.77 -6.13
CA ASN A 39 -12.67 -4.51 -5.81
C ASN A 39 -12.97 -3.06 -6.15
N GLY A 40 -12.98 -2.78 -7.46
CA GLY A 40 -13.22 -1.42 -7.94
C GLY A 40 -12.01 -0.50 -7.83
N SER A 41 -10.83 -1.04 -7.56
CA SER A 41 -9.61 -0.25 -7.46
C SER A 41 -9.02 0.02 -8.84
N CYS A 42 -7.96 0.83 -8.88
CA CYS A 42 -7.29 1.20 -10.13
C CYS A 42 -6.45 0.08 -10.74
N GLY A 43 -6.31 -1.04 -10.06
CA GLY A 43 -5.52 -2.16 -10.55
C GLY A 43 -4.06 -2.14 -10.13
N TYR A 44 -3.63 -1.11 -9.42
CA TYR A 44 -2.27 -1.00 -8.89
C TYR A 44 -2.29 -0.85 -7.38
N SER A 45 -1.28 -1.40 -6.73
CA SER A 45 -1.18 -1.41 -5.27
C SER A 45 0.27 -1.26 -4.86
N LEU A 46 0.50 -1.03 -3.57
CA LEU A 46 1.84 -1.02 -3.01
C LEU A 46 2.08 -2.30 -2.24
N SER A 47 3.19 -2.94 -2.53
CA SER A 47 3.71 -4.01 -1.69
C SER A 47 4.65 -3.36 -0.67
N VAL A 48 4.33 -3.52 0.61
CA VAL A 48 5.10 -2.93 1.70
C VAL A 48 5.74 -4.05 2.50
N ILE A 49 7.05 -3.97 2.69
CA ILE A 49 7.81 -4.99 3.40
C ILE A 49 8.26 -4.40 4.74
N ASN A 50 7.85 -5.04 5.84
CA ASN A 50 8.12 -4.62 7.20
C ASN A 50 7.46 -3.27 7.53
N ARG A 51 7.37 -2.95 8.81
CA ARG A 51 6.85 -1.67 9.28
C ARG A 51 5.46 -1.35 8.74
N VAL A 52 4.61 -2.39 8.62
CA VAL A 52 3.28 -2.23 8.04
C VAL A 52 2.42 -1.29 8.90
N ASP A 53 2.43 -1.47 10.21
CA ASP A 53 1.63 -0.63 11.11
C ASP A 53 2.06 0.83 11.02
N GLU A 54 3.36 1.07 10.95
CA GLU A 54 3.89 2.43 10.78
C GLU A 54 3.45 3.01 9.45
N SER A 55 3.43 2.18 8.40
CA SER A 55 2.99 2.62 7.08
C SER A 55 1.53 3.08 7.11
N VAL A 56 0.66 2.34 7.80
CA VAL A 56 -0.74 2.73 7.94
C VAL A 56 -0.85 4.10 8.60
N GLU A 57 -0.10 4.32 9.67
CA GLU A 57 -0.12 5.60 10.38
C GLU A 57 0.38 6.75 9.51
N ILE A 58 1.44 6.52 8.73
CA ILE A 58 1.99 7.54 7.85
C ILE A 58 0.97 7.94 6.79
N LEU A 59 0.34 6.96 6.15
CA LEU A 59 -0.65 7.23 5.11
C LEU A 59 -1.86 7.96 5.68
N ARG A 60 -2.28 7.59 6.89
CA ARG A 60 -3.39 8.27 7.55
C ARG A 60 -3.04 9.73 7.85
N ALA A 61 -1.83 9.97 8.35
CA ALA A 61 -1.38 11.33 8.66
C ALA A 61 -1.28 12.20 7.42
N MET A 62 -0.99 11.60 6.27
CA MET A 62 -0.87 12.31 5.00
C MET A 62 -2.20 12.44 4.27
N ASN A 63 -3.28 11.94 4.85
CA ASN A 63 -4.61 11.96 4.25
C ASN A 63 -4.65 11.24 2.90
N ILE A 64 -3.92 10.14 2.79
CA ILE A 64 -3.93 9.32 1.59
C ILE A 64 -4.89 8.16 1.82
N PRO A 65 -6.04 8.13 1.14
CA PRO A 65 -7.03 7.09 1.39
C PRO A 65 -6.55 5.72 0.88
N VAL A 66 -6.68 4.72 1.74
CA VAL A 66 -6.33 3.34 1.43
C VAL A 66 -7.61 2.53 1.45
N GLN A 67 -7.92 1.82 0.37
CA GLN A 67 -9.13 1.01 0.28
C GLN A 67 -9.03 -0.27 1.09
N GLY A 68 -7.82 -0.82 1.20
CA GLY A 68 -7.65 -2.05 1.95
C GLY A 68 -6.19 -2.35 2.18
N VAL A 69 -5.92 -3.07 3.27
CA VAL A 69 -4.59 -3.55 3.62
C VAL A 69 -4.71 -5.06 3.81
N TYR A 70 -3.95 -5.82 3.04
CA TYR A 70 -4.05 -7.28 3.04
C TYR A 70 -2.69 -7.90 3.32
N PRO A 71 -2.64 -8.90 4.20
CA PRO A 71 -1.37 -9.56 4.49
C PRO A 71 -0.88 -10.35 3.27
N ALA A 72 0.42 -10.32 3.04
CA ALA A 72 1.03 -11.03 1.92
C ALA A 72 2.24 -11.86 2.35
N ASP A 73 2.43 -12.03 3.64
CA ASP A 73 3.58 -12.72 4.17
C ASP A 73 3.40 -14.24 4.29
N LEU A 74 2.28 -14.75 3.76
CA LEU A 74 2.02 -16.18 3.75
C LEU A 74 2.35 -16.86 2.42
N GLU A 75 2.82 -16.12 1.45
CA GLU A 75 3.15 -16.68 0.14
C GLU A 75 4.56 -17.23 0.07
#